data_983f1d3bfbd2cd2fa1239aa32483b527
#
_entry.id   983f1d3bfbd2cd2fa1239aa32483b527
#
_cell.length_a   1.000
_cell.length_b   1.000
_cell.length_c   1.000
_cell.angle_alpha   90.00
_cell.angle_beta   90.00
_cell.angle_gamma   90.00
#
_symmetry.space_group_name_H-M   'P 1'
#
loop_
_entity.id
_entity.type
_entity.pdbx_description
1 polymer ?
#
loop_
_entity_poly.entity_id
_entity_poly.type
_entity_poly.pdbx_seq_one_letter_code
_entity_poly.pdbx_strand_id
1 'polypeptide(L)'
;MLYLYPQPILRSIMKVINLGESNSVLNTFIAELRDIRIQKDSMRFRRNLERVGEVFAYEISKHLAYSEKEVTTPLGIATVSTPDTPLVIGTILRAGLPLQTGMLNVFDHAETAFLTAFRKYGKGDYFKIKANYCTTPALEGKTLILADTMSATGSSVIVGLQKLYEEGGGEPDYIHIVCPVTSTYAVDHMMQTLGDNVTLWVAAIDEELTSHSFVVPGIGDAGDLAFGGKL
;
A
#
# COMPACT_ATOMS: atom_id res chain seq x y z
N MET A 1 -15.49 35.47 -34.92
CA MET A 1 -14.29 34.89 -34.38
C MET A 1 -14.68 34.21 -33.05
N LEU A 2 -14.98 32.92 -33.07
CA LEU A 2 -15.40 32.15 -31.93
C LEU A 2 -14.15 31.77 -31.11
N TYR A 3 -14.02 32.31 -29.92
CA TYR A 3 -13.01 31.87 -28.93
C TYR A 3 -13.39 30.48 -28.44
N LEU A 4 -12.69 29.45 -28.93
CA LEU A 4 -12.72 28.11 -28.36
C LEU A 4 -11.97 28.19 -27.01
N TYR A 5 -12.71 28.19 -25.89
CA TYR A 5 -12.13 27.91 -24.58
C TYR A 5 -11.55 26.50 -24.61
N PRO A 6 -10.27 26.31 -24.23
CA PRO A 6 -9.74 24.97 -24.09
C PRO A 6 -10.58 24.24 -23.03
N GLN A 7 -11.16 23.11 -23.43
CA GLN A 7 -11.83 22.20 -22.51
C GLN A 7 -10.83 21.81 -21.42
N PRO A 8 -11.22 21.79 -20.13
CA PRO A 8 -10.33 21.30 -19.09
C PRO A 8 -9.93 19.87 -19.44
N ILE A 9 -8.63 19.64 -19.58
CA ILE A 9 -8.09 18.29 -19.68
C ILE A 9 -8.50 17.60 -18.41
N LEU A 10 -9.47 16.69 -18.46
CA LEU A 10 -9.82 15.78 -17.37
C LEU A 10 -8.52 15.00 -17.10
N ARG A 11 -7.74 15.43 -16.11
CA ARG A 11 -6.66 14.61 -15.57
C ARG A 11 -7.32 13.33 -15.06
N SER A 12 -6.95 12.23 -15.63
CA SER A 12 -7.28 10.92 -15.14
C SER A 12 -6.75 10.85 -13.69
N ILE A 13 -7.59 10.43 -12.75
CA ILE A 13 -7.34 10.56 -11.31
C ILE A 13 -7.04 9.17 -10.75
N MET A 14 -6.12 9.09 -9.79
CA MET A 14 -5.85 7.89 -9.00
C MET A 14 -7.17 7.24 -8.51
N LYS A 15 -7.28 5.92 -8.65
CA LYS A 15 -8.44 5.17 -8.18
C LYS A 15 -8.31 4.85 -6.69
N VAL A 16 -9.42 4.92 -5.94
CA VAL A 16 -9.48 4.49 -4.53
C VAL A 16 -10.46 3.34 -4.39
N ILE A 17 -10.02 2.25 -3.75
CA ILE A 17 -10.86 1.07 -3.46
C ILE A 17 -10.84 0.86 -1.94
N ASN A 18 -12.02 0.99 -1.32
CA ASN A 18 -12.21 0.78 0.10
C ASN A 18 -12.87 -0.59 0.36
N LEU A 19 -12.07 -1.57 0.78
CA LEU A 19 -12.55 -2.91 1.10
C LEU A 19 -13.42 -2.94 2.37
N GLY A 20 -13.31 -1.92 3.22
CA GLY A 20 -14.11 -1.82 4.44
C GLY A 20 -15.57 -1.43 4.21
N GLU A 21 -15.95 -1.00 3.01
CA GLU A 21 -17.35 -0.72 2.65
C GLU A 21 -18.20 -1.98 2.54
N SER A 22 -17.56 -3.14 2.39
CA SER A 22 -18.23 -4.44 2.34
C SER A 22 -17.93 -5.27 3.57
N ASN A 23 -18.94 -5.96 4.10
CA ASN A 23 -18.76 -6.87 5.24
C ASN A 23 -17.94 -8.10 4.81
N SER A 24 -16.82 -8.31 5.51
CA SER A 24 -15.97 -9.47 5.31
C SER A 24 -15.16 -9.78 6.59
N VAL A 25 -14.41 -10.88 6.58
CA VAL A 25 -13.49 -11.24 7.67
C VAL A 25 -12.40 -10.17 7.87
N LEU A 26 -12.10 -9.35 6.87
CA LEU A 26 -11.18 -8.22 6.97
C LEU A 26 -11.57 -7.28 8.12
N ASN A 27 -12.87 -7.04 8.31
CA ASN A 27 -13.38 -6.16 9.36
C ASN A 27 -12.98 -6.64 10.76
N THR A 28 -12.89 -7.96 10.98
CA THR A 28 -12.40 -8.53 12.25
C THR A 28 -10.93 -8.18 12.48
N PHE A 29 -10.08 -8.32 11.45
CA PHE A 29 -8.67 -8.03 11.57
C PHE A 29 -8.42 -6.53 11.79
N ILE A 30 -9.15 -5.66 11.09
CA ILE A 30 -9.08 -4.22 11.30
C ILE A 30 -9.58 -3.83 12.70
N ALA A 31 -10.67 -4.43 13.19
CA ALA A 31 -11.16 -4.18 14.54
C ALA A 31 -10.12 -4.56 15.61
N GLU A 32 -9.46 -5.72 15.47
CA GLU A 32 -8.39 -6.14 16.40
C GLU A 32 -7.14 -5.24 16.33
N LEU A 33 -6.78 -4.74 15.14
CA LEU A 33 -5.69 -3.77 14.99
C LEU A 33 -6.01 -2.42 15.67
N ARG A 34 -7.29 -2.06 15.77
CA ARG A 34 -7.76 -0.83 16.41
C ARG A 34 -8.01 -0.98 17.92
N ASP A 35 -8.35 -2.18 18.40
CA ASP A 35 -8.70 -2.39 19.82
C ASP A 35 -7.47 -2.23 20.72
N ILE A 36 -7.47 -1.20 21.57
CA ILE A 36 -6.39 -0.85 22.48
C ILE A 36 -5.97 -1.98 23.45
N ARG A 37 -6.82 -2.97 23.67
CA ARG A 37 -6.52 -4.13 24.52
C ARG A 37 -5.85 -5.24 23.73
N ILE A 38 -6.29 -5.46 22.48
CA ILE A 38 -5.81 -6.55 21.62
C ILE A 38 -4.49 -6.17 20.94
N GLN A 39 -4.37 -4.94 20.45
CA GLN A 39 -3.19 -4.47 19.71
C GLN A 39 -1.89 -4.47 20.52
N LYS A 40 -1.95 -4.56 21.86
CA LYS A 40 -0.77 -4.64 22.74
C LYS A 40 0.00 -5.96 22.63
N ASP A 41 -0.65 -7.01 22.13
CA ASP A 41 0.03 -8.25 21.75
C ASP A 41 0.69 -8.07 20.40
N SER A 42 1.99 -7.80 20.39
CA SER A 42 2.76 -7.54 19.17
C SER A 42 2.75 -8.73 18.20
N MET A 43 2.67 -9.97 18.67
CA MET A 43 2.55 -11.16 17.82
C MET A 43 1.19 -11.16 17.11
N ARG A 44 0.11 -10.92 17.88
CA ARG A 44 -1.26 -10.83 17.33
C ARG A 44 -1.38 -9.68 16.33
N PHE A 45 -0.79 -8.53 16.65
CA PHE A 45 -0.76 -7.35 15.79
C PHE A 45 -0.08 -7.65 14.44
N ARG A 46 1.12 -8.24 14.45
CA ARG A 46 1.81 -8.66 13.21
C ARG A 46 1.00 -9.68 12.43
N ARG A 47 0.43 -10.69 13.12
CA ARG A 47 -0.35 -11.73 12.44
C ARG A 47 -1.63 -11.19 11.80
N ASN A 48 -2.26 -10.19 12.40
CA ASN A 48 -3.40 -9.52 11.77
C ASN A 48 -2.98 -8.70 10.56
N LEU A 49 -1.82 -8.02 10.59
CA LEU A 49 -1.28 -7.33 9.41
C LEU A 49 -0.97 -8.31 8.27
N GLU A 50 -0.44 -9.51 8.57
CA GLU A 50 -0.24 -10.56 7.55
C GLU A 50 -1.57 -10.97 6.92
N ARG A 51 -2.60 -11.28 7.72
CA ARG A 51 -3.94 -11.63 7.22
C ARG A 51 -4.57 -10.53 6.38
N VAL A 52 -4.40 -9.28 6.80
CA VAL A 52 -4.80 -8.11 6.01
C VAL A 52 -4.07 -8.11 4.68
N GLY A 53 -2.75 -8.35 4.67
CA GLY A 53 -1.95 -8.45 3.45
C GLY A 53 -2.45 -9.55 2.50
N GLU A 54 -2.79 -10.74 3.02
CA GLU A 54 -3.36 -11.84 2.24
C GLU A 54 -4.68 -11.45 1.56
N VAL A 55 -5.58 -10.77 2.30
CA VAL A 55 -6.87 -10.31 1.76
C VAL A 55 -6.67 -9.26 0.67
N PHE A 56 -5.82 -8.25 0.92
CA PHE A 56 -5.54 -7.23 -0.09
C PHE A 56 -4.88 -7.83 -1.34
N ALA A 57 -3.94 -8.76 -1.20
CA ALA A 57 -3.31 -9.44 -2.33
C ALA A 57 -4.33 -10.21 -3.16
N TYR A 58 -5.26 -10.92 -2.52
CA TYR A 58 -6.34 -11.60 -3.21
C TYR A 58 -7.24 -10.63 -3.97
N GLU A 59 -7.63 -9.51 -3.38
CA GLU A 59 -8.45 -8.51 -4.08
C GLU A 59 -7.69 -7.85 -5.24
N ILE A 60 -6.41 -7.51 -5.06
CA ILE A 60 -5.54 -6.97 -6.10
C ILE A 60 -5.40 -7.96 -7.26
N SER A 61 -5.29 -9.26 -6.98
CA SER A 61 -5.14 -10.28 -8.02
C SER A 61 -6.23 -10.22 -9.09
N LYS A 62 -7.43 -9.80 -8.74
CA LYS A 62 -8.56 -9.66 -9.67
C LYS A 62 -8.38 -8.52 -10.70
N HIS A 63 -7.36 -7.68 -10.52
CA HIS A 63 -7.03 -6.54 -11.36
C HIS A 63 -5.73 -6.70 -12.14
N LEU A 64 -5.11 -7.88 -12.08
CA LEU A 64 -3.91 -8.21 -12.84
C LEU A 64 -4.26 -8.75 -14.22
N ALA A 65 -3.27 -8.82 -15.11
CA ALA A 65 -3.40 -9.53 -16.37
C ALA A 65 -3.31 -11.05 -16.14
N TYR A 66 -4.04 -11.81 -16.97
CA TYR A 66 -4.10 -13.26 -16.89
C TYR A 66 -3.79 -13.87 -18.25
N SER A 67 -3.11 -15.03 -18.24
CA SER A 67 -2.92 -15.87 -19.43
C SER A 67 -3.38 -17.30 -19.18
N GLU A 68 -3.82 -17.97 -20.25
CA GLU A 68 -4.20 -19.38 -20.19
C GLU A 68 -2.95 -20.26 -20.21
N LYS A 69 -2.93 -21.26 -19.31
CA LYS A 69 -1.88 -22.29 -19.24
C LYS A 69 -2.48 -23.67 -19.27
N GLU A 70 -1.88 -24.56 -20.06
CA GLU A 70 -2.21 -25.98 -19.99
C GLU A 70 -1.50 -26.64 -18.81
N VAL A 71 -2.27 -27.31 -17.97
CA VAL A 71 -1.80 -28.02 -16.77
C VAL A 71 -2.09 -29.51 -16.96
N THR A 72 -1.06 -30.33 -16.88
CA THR A 72 -1.20 -31.80 -16.91
C THR A 72 -1.71 -32.28 -15.55
N THR A 73 -2.87 -32.89 -15.55
CA THR A 73 -3.48 -33.53 -14.38
C THR A 73 -3.28 -35.06 -14.44
N PRO A 74 -3.55 -35.81 -13.36
CA PRO A 74 -3.46 -37.26 -13.41
C PRO A 74 -4.40 -37.94 -14.44
N LEU A 75 -5.44 -37.23 -14.91
CA LEU A 75 -6.48 -37.79 -15.80
C LEU A 75 -6.55 -37.08 -17.16
N GLY A 76 -5.74 -36.07 -17.44
CA GLY A 76 -5.76 -35.34 -18.71
C GLY A 76 -5.12 -33.94 -18.63
N ILE A 77 -5.49 -33.09 -19.57
CA ILE A 77 -5.02 -31.71 -19.64
C ILE A 77 -6.16 -30.76 -19.26
N ALA A 78 -5.88 -29.81 -18.39
CA ALA A 78 -6.80 -28.73 -18.02
C ALA A 78 -6.21 -27.38 -18.45
N THR A 79 -7.03 -26.53 -19.06
CA THR A 79 -6.68 -25.14 -19.33
C THR A 79 -7.09 -24.27 -18.13
N VAL A 80 -6.13 -23.54 -17.54
CA VAL A 80 -6.35 -22.69 -16.37
C VAL A 80 -5.83 -21.31 -16.64
N SER A 81 -6.64 -20.28 -16.37
CA SER A 81 -6.22 -18.89 -16.42
C SER A 81 -5.46 -18.53 -15.13
N THR A 82 -4.21 -18.09 -15.26
CA THR A 82 -3.33 -17.73 -14.14
C THR A 82 -2.80 -16.31 -14.30
N PRO A 83 -2.50 -15.59 -13.19
CA PRO A 83 -1.86 -14.27 -13.28
C PRO A 83 -0.55 -14.35 -14.06
N ASP A 84 -0.34 -13.38 -14.94
CA ASP A 84 0.83 -13.29 -15.82
C ASP A 84 1.48 -11.89 -15.78
N THR A 85 1.33 -11.22 -14.66
CA THR A 85 1.86 -9.88 -14.44
C THR A 85 3.15 -9.97 -13.63
N PRO A 86 4.29 -9.47 -14.13
CA PRO A 86 5.50 -9.34 -13.32
C PRO A 86 5.26 -8.39 -12.14
N LEU A 87 5.47 -8.89 -10.90
CA LEU A 87 5.15 -8.16 -9.68
C LEU A 87 6.39 -7.82 -8.87
N VAL A 88 6.41 -6.60 -8.33
CA VAL A 88 7.30 -6.18 -7.26
C VAL A 88 6.45 -5.77 -6.05
N ILE A 89 6.72 -6.36 -4.88
CA ILE A 89 6.06 -5.97 -3.63
C ILE A 89 7.04 -5.16 -2.79
N GLY A 90 6.83 -3.84 -2.75
CA GLY A 90 7.59 -2.91 -1.93
C GLY A 90 6.96 -2.72 -0.55
N THR A 91 7.76 -2.43 0.47
CA THR A 91 7.27 -2.10 1.80
C THR A 91 7.99 -0.93 2.43
N ILE A 92 7.21 -0.07 3.10
CA ILE A 92 7.75 1.00 3.95
C ILE A 92 7.98 0.43 5.35
N LEU A 93 9.25 0.30 5.71
CA LEU A 93 9.66 -0.22 7.00
C LEU A 93 9.35 0.81 8.11
N ARG A 94 8.97 0.37 9.31
CA ARG A 94 9.03 -1.01 9.87
C ARG A 94 7.71 -1.78 9.74
N ALA A 95 6.57 -1.12 9.99
CA ALA A 95 5.26 -1.76 10.15
C ALA A 95 4.70 -2.40 8.87
N GLY A 96 5.11 -1.94 7.70
CA GLY A 96 4.73 -2.55 6.42
C GLY A 96 5.24 -3.99 6.23
N LEU A 97 6.27 -4.42 6.98
CA LEU A 97 6.87 -5.74 6.79
C LEU A 97 5.90 -6.91 7.00
N PRO A 98 5.09 -7.00 8.07
CA PRO A 98 4.11 -8.08 8.18
C PRO A 98 3.03 -8.04 7.10
N LEU A 99 2.63 -6.84 6.66
CA LEU A 99 1.68 -6.68 5.57
C LEU A 99 2.24 -7.24 4.24
N GLN A 100 3.51 -6.92 3.93
CA GLN A 100 4.23 -7.50 2.79
C GLN A 100 4.35 -9.03 2.90
N THR A 101 4.65 -9.57 4.09
CA THR A 101 4.72 -11.02 4.32
C THR A 101 3.41 -11.69 3.94
N GLY A 102 2.26 -11.12 4.33
CA GLY A 102 0.95 -11.63 3.93
C GLY A 102 0.73 -11.58 2.42
N MET A 103 1.17 -10.54 1.75
CA MET A 103 1.07 -10.45 0.28
C MET A 103 1.94 -11.50 -0.42
N LEU A 104 3.13 -11.78 0.10
CA LEU A 104 4.03 -12.81 -0.43
C LEU A 104 3.49 -14.24 -0.24
N ASN A 105 2.61 -14.48 0.74
CA ASN A 105 1.89 -15.75 0.86
C ASN A 105 0.93 -16.02 -0.31
N VAL A 106 0.52 -14.97 -1.04
CA VAL A 106 -0.37 -15.05 -2.22
C VAL A 106 0.44 -14.95 -3.51
N PHE A 107 1.41 -14.05 -3.57
CA PHE A 107 2.28 -13.80 -4.72
C PHE A 107 3.70 -14.28 -4.42
N ASP A 108 3.87 -15.57 -4.29
CA ASP A 108 5.11 -16.23 -3.84
C ASP A 108 6.31 -16.05 -4.78
N HIS A 109 6.06 -15.70 -6.05
CA HIS A 109 7.10 -15.40 -7.04
C HIS A 109 7.39 -13.91 -7.24
N ALA A 110 6.72 -13.02 -6.50
CA ALA A 110 6.97 -11.59 -6.61
C ALA A 110 8.37 -11.21 -6.14
N GLU A 111 9.01 -10.31 -6.87
CA GLU A 111 10.25 -9.67 -6.40
C GLU A 111 9.93 -8.70 -5.25
N THR A 112 10.92 -8.34 -4.45
CA THR A 112 10.69 -7.52 -3.26
C THR A 112 11.53 -6.25 -3.25
N ALA A 113 10.93 -5.16 -2.75
CA ALA A 113 11.59 -3.90 -2.49
C ALA A 113 11.39 -3.48 -1.02
N PHE A 114 12.41 -2.86 -0.43
CA PHE A 114 12.39 -2.38 0.94
C PHE A 114 12.85 -0.94 1.00
N LEU A 115 12.11 -0.10 1.72
CA LEU A 115 12.52 1.27 1.94
C LEU A 115 12.18 1.74 3.36
N THR A 116 12.91 2.75 3.82
CA THR A 116 12.59 3.46 5.06
C THR A 116 12.10 4.86 4.72
N ALA A 117 10.93 5.24 5.25
CA ALA A 117 10.47 6.62 5.24
C ALA A 117 10.24 7.07 6.68
N PHE A 118 10.86 8.16 7.10
CA PHE A 118 10.73 8.68 8.45
C PHE A 118 10.67 10.19 8.48
N ARG A 119 10.06 10.70 9.54
CA ARG A 119 9.97 12.14 9.79
C ARG A 119 11.29 12.65 10.34
N LYS A 120 11.95 13.57 9.64
CA LYS A 120 13.08 14.33 10.18
C LYS A 120 12.57 15.69 10.64
N TYR A 121 12.58 15.91 11.94
CA TYR A 121 12.19 17.18 12.54
C TYR A 121 13.29 18.24 12.28
N GLY A 122 12.86 19.43 11.85
CA GLY A 122 13.69 20.61 11.70
C GLY A 122 13.62 21.51 12.96
N LYS A 123 14.08 22.76 12.84
CA LYS A 123 13.86 23.78 13.89
C LYS A 123 12.37 24.17 13.89
N GLY A 124 11.68 24.02 15.03
CA GLY A 124 10.23 24.18 15.19
C GLY A 124 9.47 22.89 14.85
N ASP A 125 8.13 22.96 14.76
CA ASP A 125 7.25 21.81 14.48
C ASP A 125 7.28 21.33 13.01
N TYR A 126 8.22 21.82 12.23
CA TYR A 126 8.40 21.43 10.83
C TYR A 126 9.15 20.11 10.72
N PHE A 127 8.55 19.15 10.03
CA PHE A 127 9.24 17.92 9.65
C PHE A 127 9.26 17.72 8.13
N LYS A 128 10.29 17.03 7.65
CA LYS A 128 10.37 16.54 6.27
C LYS A 128 10.45 15.02 6.30
N ILE A 129 9.75 14.39 5.38
CA ILE A 129 9.93 12.95 5.16
C ILE A 129 11.24 12.73 4.41
N LYS A 130 12.04 11.78 4.89
CA LYS A 130 13.27 11.33 4.23
C LYS A 130 13.21 9.82 4.04
N ALA A 131 13.56 9.37 2.84
CA ALA A 131 13.85 7.98 2.54
C ALA A 131 15.37 7.82 2.51
N ASN A 132 15.95 7.11 3.48
CA ASN A 132 17.40 6.96 3.59
C ASN A 132 17.91 5.61 3.09
N TYR A 133 17.10 4.58 3.19
CA TYR A 133 17.41 3.24 2.71
C TYR A 133 16.37 2.85 1.68
N CYS A 134 16.84 2.37 0.55
CA CYS A 134 16.00 1.77 -0.48
C CYS A 134 16.80 0.68 -1.17
N THR A 135 16.17 -0.47 -1.35
CA THR A 135 16.64 -1.53 -2.24
C THR A 135 15.46 -2.05 -3.04
N THR A 136 15.62 -2.17 -4.35
CA THR A 136 14.54 -2.55 -5.26
C THR A 136 15.13 -3.25 -6.49
N PRO A 137 14.41 -4.21 -7.08
CA PRO A 137 14.69 -4.65 -8.44
C PRO A 137 14.32 -3.55 -9.46
N ALA A 138 14.63 -3.77 -10.74
CA ALA A 138 14.13 -2.91 -11.81
C ALA A 138 12.60 -2.89 -11.82
N LEU A 139 12.01 -1.70 -12.02
CA LEU A 139 10.55 -1.50 -11.97
C LEU A 139 9.90 -1.41 -13.35
N GLU A 140 10.65 -1.04 -14.39
CA GLU A 140 10.16 -0.91 -15.76
C GLU A 140 9.51 -2.21 -16.25
N GLY A 141 8.33 -2.13 -16.85
CA GLY A 141 7.58 -3.28 -17.36
C GLY A 141 6.92 -4.14 -16.27
N LYS A 142 6.86 -3.67 -15.03
CA LYS A 142 6.30 -4.41 -13.89
C LYS A 142 5.17 -3.64 -13.21
N THR A 143 4.36 -4.36 -12.45
CA THR A 143 3.40 -3.78 -11.51
C THR A 143 4.01 -3.75 -10.11
N LEU A 144 3.97 -2.57 -9.48
CA LEU A 144 4.41 -2.38 -8.09
C LEU A 144 3.21 -2.45 -7.14
N ILE A 145 3.32 -3.24 -6.08
CA ILE A 145 2.43 -3.18 -4.91
C ILE A 145 3.23 -2.57 -3.78
N LEU A 146 2.90 -1.34 -3.35
CA LEU A 146 3.60 -0.67 -2.24
C LEU A 146 2.77 -0.74 -0.97
N ALA A 147 3.30 -1.42 0.04
CA ALA A 147 2.66 -1.64 1.33
C ALA A 147 3.12 -0.64 2.39
N ASP A 148 2.16 0.06 3.00
CA ASP A 148 2.30 0.80 4.26
C ASP A 148 1.09 0.49 5.15
N THR A 149 1.26 0.42 6.45
CA THR A 149 0.17 0.04 7.36
C THR A 149 -0.81 1.17 7.63
N MET A 150 -0.33 2.39 7.61
CA MET A 150 -1.13 3.57 7.89
C MET A 150 -0.56 4.81 7.19
N SER A 151 -1.42 5.56 6.54
CA SER A 151 -1.03 6.82 5.91
C SER A 151 -1.80 8.00 6.49
N ALA A 152 -1.08 8.87 7.21
CA ALA A 152 -1.67 10.07 7.81
C ALA A 152 -1.70 11.25 6.84
N THR A 153 -0.62 11.46 6.08
CA THR A 153 -0.50 12.60 5.17
C THR A 153 -0.21 12.21 3.71
N GLY A 154 -0.05 10.94 3.41
CA GLY A 154 0.36 10.47 2.09
C GLY A 154 1.85 10.69 1.76
N SER A 155 2.53 11.55 2.51
CA SER A 155 3.88 12.01 2.17
C SER A 155 4.92 10.87 2.19
N SER A 156 4.81 9.90 3.11
CA SER A 156 5.72 8.75 3.16
C SER A 156 5.61 7.89 1.90
N VAL A 157 4.39 7.68 1.43
CA VAL A 157 4.11 6.93 0.20
C VAL A 157 4.68 7.67 -1.01
N ILE A 158 4.39 8.98 -1.15
CA ILE A 158 4.83 9.80 -2.29
C ILE A 158 6.37 9.84 -2.36
N VAL A 159 7.04 10.16 -1.24
CA VAL A 159 8.51 10.18 -1.18
C VAL A 159 9.11 8.80 -1.39
N GLY A 160 8.44 7.76 -0.87
CA GLY A 160 8.83 6.38 -1.06
C GLY A 160 8.78 5.96 -2.53
N LEU A 161 7.73 6.29 -3.26
CA LEU A 161 7.60 6.04 -4.70
C LEU A 161 8.70 6.74 -5.48
N GLN A 162 8.94 8.03 -5.22
CA GLN A 162 10.02 8.77 -5.88
C GLN A 162 11.38 8.08 -5.68
N LYS A 163 11.65 7.62 -4.44
CA LYS A 163 12.89 6.92 -4.15
C LYS A 163 13.00 5.56 -4.84
N LEU A 164 11.89 4.82 -4.94
CA LEU A 164 11.83 3.57 -5.69
C LEU A 164 12.09 3.79 -7.18
N TYR A 165 11.56 4.85 -7.79
CA TYR A 165 11.81 5.18 -9.20
C TYR A 165 13.28 5.50 -9.45
N GLU A 166 13.90 6.31 -8.56
CA GLU A 166 15.32 6.66 -8.66
C GLU A 166 16.22 5.42 -8.61
N GLU A 167 15.98 4.51 -7.66
CA GLU A 167 16.81 3.33 -7.44
C GLU A 167 16.44 2.15 -8.38
N GLY A 168 15.17 2.06 -8.79
CA GLY A 168 14.64 1.00 -9.67
C GLY A 168 14.81 1.28 -11.16
N GLY A 169 15.45 2.41 -11.51
CA GLY A 169 15.77 2.76 -12.91
C GLY A 169 14.60 3.21 -13.76
N GLY A 170 13.47 3.61 -13.15
CA GLY A 170 12.28 4.09 -13.84
C GLY A 170 11.00 3.85 -13.07
N GLU A 171 9.86 4.19 -13.68
CA GLU A 171 8.53 3.99 -13.12
C GLU A 171 7.97 2.62 -13.52
N PRO A 172 7.19 1.96 -12.64
CA PRO A 172 6.46 0.75 -13.02
C PRO A 172 5.28 1.10 -13.93
N ASP A 173 4.79 0.11 -14.67
CA ASP A 173 3.64 0.29 -15.57
C ASP A 173 2.36 0.61 -14.79
N TYR A 174 2.19 -0.01 -13.62
CA TYR A 174 1.04 0.20 -12.74
C TYR A 174 1.44 0.10 -11.27
N ILE A 175 0.69 0.80 -10.41
CA ILE A 175 0.96 0.86 -8.96
C ILE A 175 -0.31 0.56 -8.18
N HIS A 176 -0.21 -0.40 -7.27
CA HIS A 176 -1.17 -0.62 -6.20
C HIS A 176 -0.56 -0.15 -4.88
N ILE A 177 -1.10 0.89 -4.28
CA ILE A 177 -0.72 1.33 -2.93
C ILE A 177 -1.66 0.67 -1.94
N VAL A 178 -1.14 -0.02 -0.95
CA VAL A 178 -1.93 -0.67 0.10
C VAL A 178 -1.68 0.03 1.42
N CYS A 179 -2.71 0.75 1.90
CA CYS A 179 -2.71 1.42 3.20
C CYS A 179 -4.01 1.07 3.94
N PRO A 180 -4.06 -0.02 4.71
CA PRO A 180 -5.28 -0.49 5.36
C PRO A 180 -6.03 0.58 6.15
N VAL A 181 -5.31 1.50 6.81
CA VAL A 181 -5.91 2.66 7.50
C VAL A 181 -5.28 3.94 6.99
N THR A 182 -6.10 4.86 6.50
CA THR A 182 -5.63 6.14 5.96
C THR A 182 -6.53 7.29 6.43
N SER A 183 -6.05 8.52 6.31
CA SER A 183 -6.89 9.70 6.54
C SER A 183 -7.47 10.22 5.24
N THR A 184 -8.58 10.96 5.32
CA THR A 184 -9.13 11.72 4.20
C THR A 184 -8.09 12.65 3.60
N TYR A 185 -7.31 13.34 4.43
CA TYR A 185 -6.22 14.22 3.99
C TYR A 185 -5.18 13.48 3.14
N ALA A 186 -4.77 12.27 3.55
CA ALA A 186 -3.80 11.48 2.80
C ALA A 186 -4.35 11.03 1.45
N VAL A 187 -5.62 10.64 1.39
CA VAL A 187 -6.31 10.31 0.13
C VAL A 187 -6.27 11.50 -0.82
N ASP A 188 -6.71 12.67 -0.37
CA ASP A 188 -6.75 13.89 -1.18
C ASP A 188 -5.35 14.30 -1.67
N HIS A 189 -4.35 14.25 -0.80
CA HIS A 189 -2.97 14.58 -1.15
C HIS A 189 -2.39 13.62 -2.20
N MET A 190 -2.63 12.31 -2.05
CA MET A 190 -2.19 11.32 -3.04
C MET A 190 -2.95 11.48 -4.36
N MET A 191 -4.26 11.75 -4.34
CA MET A 191 -5.06 12.01 -5.55
C MET A 191 -4.58 13.25 -6.32
N GLN A 192 -4.11 14.29 -5.63
CA GLN A 192 -3.57 15.50 -6.26
C GLN A 192 -2.17 15.30 -6.86
N THR A 193 -1.43 14.31 -6.36
CA THR A 193 -0.01 14.12 -6.67
C THR A 193 0.25 12.97 -7.63
N LEU A 194 -0.53 11.88 -7.52
CA LEU A 194 -0.31 10.64 -8.27
C LEU A 194 -1.22 10.56 -9.50
N GLY A 195 -0.79 9.79 -10.50
CA GLY A 195 -1.48 9.63 -11.77
C GLY A 195 -2.57 8.55 -11.76
N ASP A 196 -3.14 8.31 -12.93
CA ASP A 196 -4.22 7.33 -13.17
C ASP A 196 -3.74 5.86 -13.24
N ASN A 197 -2.43 5.67 -13.39
CA ASN A 197 -1.81 4.37 -13.28
C ASN A 197 -1.63 3.91 -11.82
N VAL A 198 -2.35 4.55 -10.88
CA VAL A 198 -2.27 4.24 -9.44
C VAL A 198 -3.64 3.88 -8.90
N THR A 199 -3.72 2.80 -8.13
CA THR A 199 -4.87 2.47 -7.28
C THR A 199 -4.45 2.45 -5.82
N LEU A 200 -5.14 3.22 -4.99
CA LEU A 200 -5.04 3.16 -3.53
C LEU A 200 -6.07 2.19 -2.98
N TRP A 201 -5.59 1.22 -2.20
CA TRP A 201 -6.39 0.20 -1.53
C TRP A 201 -6.41 0.46 -0.03
N VAL A 202 -7.59 0.56 0.54
CA VAL A 202 -7.81 0.85 1.97
C VAL A 202 -8.85 -0.09 2.57
N ALA A 203 -8.89 -0.19 3.90
CA ALA A 203 -9.95 -0.84 4.65
C ALA A 203 -10.70 0.15 5.54
N ALA A 204 -10.10 1.32 5.79
CA ALA A 204 -10.75 2.41 6.52
C ALA A 204 -10.14 3.75 6.13
N ILE A 205 -11.00 4.75 5.97
CA ILE A 205 -10.63 6.15 5.79
C ILE A 205 -11.14 6.93 7.00
N ASP A 206 -10.23 7.45 7.80
CA ASP A 206 -10.53 8.20 9.02
C ASP A 206 -10.48 9.71 8.74
N GLU A 207 -11.38 10.47 9.34
CA GLU A 207 -11.60 11.88 8.96
C GLU A 207 -10.60 12.84 9.59
N GLU A 208 -10.07 12.52 10.78
CA GLU A 208 -9.34 13.48 11.60
C GLU A 208 -7.84 13.18 11.69
N LEU A 209 -7.06 14.25 11.81
CA LEU A 209 -5.65 14.20 12.19
C LEU A 209 -5.41 15.02 13.46
N THR A 210 -4.59 14.50 14.37
CA THR A 210 -4.09 15.32 15.49
C THR A 210 -3.12 16.39 14.98
N SER A 211 -2.79 17.39 15.83
CA SER A 211 -1.75 18.40 15.55
C SER A 211 -0.37 17.81 15.21
N HIS A 212 -0.09 16.58 15.67
CA HIS A 212 1.13 15.84 15.34
C HIS A 212 0.96 14.88 14.14
N SER A 213 -0.12 15.05 13.37
CA SER A 213 -0.44 14.23 12.18
C SER A 213 -0.57 12.72 12.49
N PHE A 214 -1.23 12.37 13.59
CA PHE A 214 -1.71 11.01 13.83
C PHE A 214 -3.15 10.89 13.35
N VAL A 215 -3.50 9.76 12.73
CA VAL A 215 -4.85 9.45 12.26
C VAL A 215 -5.76 9.18 13.47
N VAL A 216 -6.96 9.74 13.46
CA VAL A 216 -7.97 9.56 14.50
C VAL A 216 -9.26 9.03 13.86
N PRO A 217 -9.78 7.88 14.34
CA PRO A 217 -9.33 7.05 15.46
C PRO A 217 -8.03 6.25 15.19
N GLY A 218 -7.64 5.97 13.94
CA GLY A 218 -6.39 5.32 13.57
C GLY A 218 -6.16 3.94 14.20
N ILE A 219 -4.89 3.55 14.30
CA ILE A 219 -4.42 2.30 14.94
C ILE A 219 -3.24 2.56 15.92
N GLY A 220 -2.89 3.83 16.20
CA GLY A 220 -1.70 4.17 16.99
C GLY A 220 -0.41 4.12 16.16
N ASP A 221 0.77 4.02 16.82
CA ASP A 221 2.05 3.81 16.13
C ASP A 221 2.22 2.33 15.78
N ALA A 222 1.90 1.99 14.52
CA ALA A 222 1.97 0.61 14.03
C ALA A 222 3.38 0.02 14.12
N GLY A 223 4.42 0.84 13.96
CA GLY A 223 5.82 0.41 14.08
C GLY A 223 6.17 -0.02 15.50
N ASP A 224 5.74 0.75 16.48
CA ASP A 224 5.99 0.48 17.88
C ASP A 224 5.14 -0.69 18.38
N LEU A 225 3.89 -0.81 17.93
CA LEU A 225 3.02 -1.95 18.24
C LEU A 225 3.56 -3.27 17.67
N ALA A 226 4.09 -3.23 16.44
CA ALA A 226 4.62 -4.43 15.79
C ALA A 226 5.99 -4.86 16.30
N PHE A 227 6.90 -3.91 16.61
CA PHE A 227 8.34 -4.17 16.79
C PHE A 227 8.96 -3.52 18.04
N GLY A 228 8.15 -2.93 18.91
CA GLY A 228 8.61 -2.22 20.10
C GLY A 228 8.98 -0.76 19.84
N GLY A 229 8.99 0.02 20.93
CA GLY A 229 9.25 1.47 20.88
C GLY A 229 10.64 1.83 20.39
N LYS A 230 10.73 2.98 19.73
CA LYS A 230 12.02 3.60 19.34
C LYS A 230 12.64 4.31 20.55
N LEU A 231 13.97 4.38 20.57
CA LEU A 231 14.71 5.22 21.51
C LEU A 231 14.64 6.69 21.09
#